data_8cd3b9b9023904fe27758ab61cbd8239
#
_entry.id   8cd3b9b9023904fe27758ab61cbd8239
#
_cell.length_a   1.000
_cell.length_b   1.000
_cell.length_c   1.000
_cell.angle_alpha   90.00
_cell.angle_beta   90.00
_cell.angle_gamma   90.00
#
_symmetry.space_group_name_H-M   'P 1'
#
loop_
_entity.id
_entity.type
_entity.pdbx_description
1 polymer ?
#
loop_
_entity_poly.entity_id
_entity_poly.type
_entity_poly.pdbx_seq_one_letter_code
_entity_poly.pdbx_strand_id
1 'polypeptide(L)'
;KKSFKQMTELALSDDTVKENLAAERIAQAGEDFSDDADWHKRLHFVPRSGALENSVWNLNLILENDPDLQGFAFNDMANRIQVTGEMPWDRPEGNSFWRDADSAQLKSLVDIRYGEFTTRNYDVSFTKVADDRHFHPVRDYLNGLPKWDGVKRVEELFIKYLQADDTEYVRTVTRKTFAAAVARVLCPGIKFDCVPVLDGEQGIGKSSIVKDLVTPEYYSESLSLTDMDDKAGAEKLQGFWVVEIGELAGMKKADIEKVKSFLSTSDDKYRPSYGRVVESHPRQCIIIGTVNGERGYLRDITGNRRFWIIKAHQKTQKQSWHFTQADRDQFWSEAKAIWESGEKLYLEGDILAESEKVQRNAMEVD
;
A
#
# COMPACT_ATOMS: atom_id res chain seq x y z
N LYS A 1 51.44 -41.01 -26.50
CA LYS A 1 50.57 -39.84 -26.83
C LYS A 1 49.26 -40.05 -26.09
N LYS A 2 48.98 -39.20 -25.08
CA LYS A 2 47.68 -39.17 -24.43
C LYS A 2 46.63 -38.70 -25.44
N SER A 3 45.45 -39.34 -25.48
CA SER A 3 44.38 -38.93 -26.39
C SER A 3 43.88 -37.55 -26.00
N PHE A 4 43.35 -36.80 -26.97
CA PHE A 4 42.77 -35.48 -26.75
C PHE A 4 41.73 -35.49 -25.59
N LYS A 5 40.95 -36.58 -25.48
CA LYS A 5 40.01 -36.83 -24.40
C LYS A 5 40.67 -36.92 -23.02
N GLN A 6 41.82 -37.59 -22.89
CA GLN A 6 42.59 -37.67 -21.62
C GLN A 6 43.22 -36.34 -21.24
N MET A 7 43.59 -35.50 -22.21
CA MET A 7 44.11 -34.14 -21.95
C MET A 7 43.01 -33.22 -21.51
N THR A 8 41.81 -33.34 -22.07
CA THR A 8 40.62 -32.57 -21.65
C THR A 8 40.18 -32.98 -20.24
N GLU A 9 40.17 -34.29 -19.93
CA GLU A 9 39.84 -34.77 -18.59
C GLU A 9 40.87 -34.34 -17.52
N LEU A 10 42.18 -34.26 -17.87
CA LEU A 10 43.21 -33.73 -16.98
C LEU A 10 43.10 -32.19 -16.77
N ALA A 11 42.80 -31.45 -17.81
CA ALA A 11 42.57 -30.00 -17.71
C ALA A 11 41.34 -29.69 -16.85
N LEU A 12 40.27 -30.49 -17.00
CA LEU A 12 39.07 -30.38 -16.18
C LEU A 12 39.23 -30.86 -14.73
N SER A 13 40.37 -31.48 -14.40
CA SER A 13 40.71 -31.89 -13.03
C SER A 13 41.46 -30.82 -12.23
N ASP A 14 41.95 -29.77 -12.89
CA ASP A 14 42.65 -28.65 -12.25
C ASP A 14 41.62 -27.64 -11.75
N ASP A 15 41.58 -27.42 -10.44
CA ASP A 15 40.59 -26.53 -9.80
C ASP A 15 40.73 -25.09 -10.27
N THR A 16 41.94 -24.64 -10.60
CA THR A 16 42.19 -23.30 -11.15
C THR A 16 41.59 -23.12 -12.56
N VAL A 17 41.64 -24.17 -13.39
CA VAL A 17 41.05 -24.15 -14.75
C VAL A 17 39.53 -24.17 -14.69
N LYS A 18 38.96 -24.84 -13.70
CA LYS A 18 37.51 -24.88 -13.48
C LYS A 18 36.96 -23.54 -12.98
N GLU A 19 37.66 -22.89 -12.04
CA GLU A 19 37.33 -21.56 -11.56
C GLU A 19 37.38 -20.50 -12.69
N ASN A 20 38.42 -20.57 -13.55
CA ASN A 20 38.53 -19.69 -14.70
C ASN A 20 37.44 -19.94 -15.75
N LEU A 21 37.07 -21.20 -16.04
CA LEU A 21 36.01 -21.56 -16.97
C LEU A 21 34.62 -21.12 -16.42
N ALA A 22 34.39 -21.20 -15.12
CA ALA A 22 33.18 -20.73 -14.49
C ALA A 22 33.11 -19.19 -14.52
N ALA A 23 34.21 -18.50 -14.22
CA ALA A 23 34.32 -17.06 -14.33
C ALA A 23 34.12 -16.55 -15.77
N GLU A 24 34.68 -17.26 -16.79
CA GLU A 24 34.46 -16.93 -18.19
C GLU A 24 33.01 -17.11 -18.64
N ARG A 25 32.31 -18.16 -18.16
CA ARG A 25 30.88 -18.35 -18.44
C ARG A 25 30.00 -17.26 -17.82
N ILE A 26 30.31 -16.83 -16.60
CA ILE A 26 29.63 -15.73 -15.93
C ILE A 26 29.92 -14.43 -16.67
N ALA A 27 31.18 -14.19 -17.07
CA ALA A 27 31.56 -13.02 -17.85
C ALA A 27 30.92 -12.97 -19.25
N GLN A 28 30.73 -14.12 -19.92
CA GLN A 28 30.05 -14.22 -21.21
C GLN A 28 28.53 -14.05 -21.11
N ALA A 29 27.95 -14.32 -19.92
CA ALA A 29 26.52 -14.10 -19.67
C ALA A 29 26.18 -12.63 -19.37
N GLY A 30 27.16 -11.79 -19.07
CA GLY A 30 26.97 -10.38 -18.73
C GLY A 30 28.05 -9.48 -19.35
N GLU A 31 27.76 -8.92 -20.52
CA GLU A 31 28.72 -8.06 -21.24
C GLU A 31 28.92 -6.66 -20.66
N ASP A 32 28.34 -6.29 -19.52
CA ASP A 32 28.54 -4.96 -18.90
C ASP A 32 28.42 -5.02 -17.37
N PHE A 33 29.45 -5.49 -16.68
CA PHE A 33 29.53 -5.30 -15.24
C PHE A 33 30.47 -4.13 -14.92
N SER A 34 29.91 -3.05 -14.39
CA SER A 34 30.66 -1.92 -13.84
C SER A 34 31.57 -2.35 -12.69
N ASP A 35 32.59 -1.53 -12.38
CA ASP A 35 33.69 -1.78 -11.42
C ASP A 35 33.33 -2.17 -9.97
N ASP A 36 32.05 -2.23 -9.59
CA ASP A 36 31.55 -2.73 -8.29
C ASP A 36 31.47 -4.27 -8.21
N ALA A 37 32.02 -4.99 -9.16
CA ALA A 37 31.86 -6.42 -9.43
C ALA A 37 32.62 -7.37 -8.48
N ASP A 38 32.91 -6.96 -7.24
CA ASP A 38 33.62 -7.85 -6.30
C ASP A 38 32.73 -8.97 -5.72
N TRP A 39 31.41 -8.85 -5.88
CA TRP A 39 30.47 -9.86 -5.39
C TRP A 39 30.59 -11.23 -6.09
N HIS A 40 31.04 -11.27 -7.35
CA HIS A 40 31.28 -12.52 -8.07
C HIS A 40 32.34 -13.38 -7.38
N LYS A 41 33.32 -12.78 -6.74
CA LYS A 41 34.35 -13.49 -5.97
C LYS A 41 33.82 -14.15 -4.70
N ARG A 42 32.63 -13.78 -4.26
CA ARG A 42 31.93 -14.33 -3.10
C ARG A 42 31.04 -15.51 -3.45
N LEU A 43 30.88 -15.82 -4.75
CA LEU A 43 30.09 -16.95 -5.22
C LEU A 43 30.82 -18.26 -4.91
N HIS A 44 30.06 -19.26 -4.49
CA HIS A 44 30.56 -20.61 -4.22
C HIS A 44 30.38 -21.50 -5.44
N PHE A 45 31.41 -22.26 -5.75
CA PHE A 45 31.46 -23.20 -6.87
C PHE A 45 31.64 -24.62 -6.38
N VAL A 46 31.05 -25.57 -7.10
CA VAL A 46 31.25 -26.99 -6.85
C VAL A 46 32.66 -27.39 -7.28
N PRO A 47 33.55 -27.84 -6.39
CA PRO A 47 34.97 -28.06 -6.71
C PRO A 47 35.24 -29.05 -7.87
N ARG A 48 34.36 -30.04 -8.06
CA ARG A 48 34.56 -31.09 -9.09
C ARG A 48 34.12 -30.67 -10.49
N SER A 49 33.12 -29.80 -10.62
CA SER A 49 32.51 -29.42 -11.90
C SER A 49 32.81 -28.00 -12.32
N GLY A 50 33.25 -27.14 -11.39
CA GLY A 50 33.37 -25.71 -11.60
C GLY A 50 32.01 -25.01 -11.85
N ALA A 51 30.89 -25.73 -11.65
CA ALA A 51 29.57 -25.16 -11.76
C ALA A 51 29.24 -24.34 -10.52
N LEU A 52 28.38 -23.33 -10.68
CA LEU A 52 27.90 -22.55 -9.54
C LEU A 52 27.15 -23.47 -8.57
N GLU A 53 27.40 -23.33 -7.27
CA GLU A 53 26.71 -24.10 -6.26
C GLU A 53 25.25 -23.69 -6.17
N ASN A 54 24.35 -24.69 -6.22
CA ASN A 54 22.91 -24.46 -6.03
C ASN A 54 22.60 -24.20 -4.56
N SER A 55 22.88 -23.00 -4.08
CA SER A 55 22.71 -22.59 -2.69
C SER A 55 21.92 -21.29 -2.58
N VAL A 56 21.25 -21.11 -1.42
CA VAL A 56 20.60 -19.83 -1.07
C VAL A 56 21.62 -18.70 -1.00
N TRP A 57 22.85 -18.96 -0.59
CA TRP A 57 23.93 -17.98 -0.56
C TRP A 57 24.18 -17.36 -1.93
N ASN A 58 24.43 -18.20 -2.93
CA ASN A 58 24.70 -17.74 -4.29
C ASN A 58 23.51 -17.01 -4.89
N LEU A 59 22.31 -17.55 -4.72
CA LEU A 59 21.11 -16.92 -5.28
C LEU A 59 20.79 -15.58 -4.61
N ASN A 60 21.03 -15.43 -3.30
CA ASN A 60 20.93 -14.13 -2.64
C ASN A 60 21.92 -13.12 -3.25
N LEU A 61 23.19 -13.50 -3.41
CA LEU A 61 24.20 -12.62 -4.00
C LEU A 61 23.82 -12.18 -5.41
N ILE A 62 23.31 -13.10 -6.24
CA ILE A 62 22.84 -12.79 -7.59
C ILE A 62 21.68 -11.80 -7.54
N LEU A 63 20.64 -12.08 -6.76
CA LEU A 63 19.45 -11.22 -6.66
C LEU A 63 19.76 -9.86 -6.02
N GLU A 64 20.75 -9.79 -5.12
CA GLU A 64 21.16 -8.54 -4.46
C GLU A 64 22.02 -7.64 -5.34
N ASN A 65 22.78 -8.20 -6.29
CA ASN A 65 23.83 -7.46 -7.00
C ASN A 65 23.68 -7.40 -8.51
N ASP A 66 22.97 -8.34 -9.17
CA ASP A 66 22.72 -8.25 -10.61
C ASP A 66 21.89 -6.99 -10.93
N PRO A 67 22.40 -6.04 -11.75
CA PRO A 67 21.72 -4.78 -12.04
C PRO A 67 20.32 -4.96 -12.62
N ASP A 68 20.10 -6.00 -13.42
CA ASP A 68 18.80 -6.28 -14.05
C ASP A 68 17.75 -6.81 -13.05
N LEU A 69 18.20 -7.21 -11.83
CA LEU A 69 17.36 -7.82 -10.81
C LEU A 69 17.11 -6.91 -9.60
N GLN A 70 17.33 -5.59 -9.76
CA GLN A 70 17.11 -4.61 -8.69
C GLN A 70 15.66 -4.09 -8.63
N GLY A 71 14.86 -4.35 -9.66
CA GLY A 71 13.58 -3.69 -9.88
C GLY A 71 12.40 -4.26 -9.08
N PHE A 72 12.60 -4.88 -7.90
CA PHE A 72 11.51 -5.37 -7.06
C PHE A 72 11.80 -5.16 -5.57
N ALA A 73 10.73 -4.95 -4.79
CA ALA A 73 10.79 -4.73 -3.34
C ALA A 73 9.47 -5.15 -2.68
N PHE A 74 9.47 -5.38 -1.37
CA PHE A 74 8.26 -5.64 -0.61
C PHE A 74 7.59 -4.33 -0.23
N ASN A 75 6.31 -4.17 -0.60
CA ASN A 75 5.50 -3.02 -0.22
C ASN A 75 4.76 -3.33 1.10
N ASP A 76 5.20 -2.72 2.20
CA ASP A 76 4.65 -2.89 3.55
C ASP A 76 3.17 -2.49 3.64
N MET A 77 2.74 -1.51 2.84
CA MET A 77 1.35 -1.04 2.86
C MET A 77 0.41 -2.03 2.18
N ALA A 78 0.86 -2.60 1.06
CA ALA A 78 0.07 -3.56 0.29
C ALA A 78 0.28 -5.01 0.75
N ASN A 79 1.27 -5.25 1.61
CA ASN A 79 1.70 -6.58 2.03
C ASN A 79 1.97 -7.52 0.84
N ARG A 80 2.64 -7.00 -0.20
CA ARG A 80 2.92 -7.69 -1.46
C ARG A 80 4.22 -7.20 -2.08
N ILE A 81 4.84 -8.05 -2.88
CA ILE A 81 5.99 -7.64 -3.69
C ILE A 81 5.50 -6.75 -4.83
N GLN A 82 6.16 -5.63 -5.00
CA GLN A 82 5.92 -4.64 -6.06
C GLN A 82 7.15 -4.50 -6.94
N VAL A 83 6.94 -4.29 -8.22
CA VAL A 83 7.99 -3.91 -9.15
C VAL A 83 8.21 -2.41 -9.05
N THR A 84 9.42 -2.03 -8.69
CA THR A 84 9.82 -0.65 -8.38
C THR A 84 10.76 -0.04 -9.43
N GLY A 85 11.22 -0.87 -10.37
CA GLY A 85 12.15 -0.45 -11.44
C GLY A 85 11.90 -1.20 -12.74
N GLU A 86 12.78 -1.01 -13.69
CA GLU A 86 12.74 -1.75 -14.96
C GLU A 86 13.06 -3.23 -14.74
N MET A 87 12.38 -4.08 -15.50
CA MET A 87 12.61 -5.53 -15.50
C MET A 87 13.07 -5.96 -16.90
N PRO A 88 13.96 -6.97 -17.01
CA PRO A 88 14.50 -7.41 -18.31
C PRO A 88 13.51 -8.23 -19.15
N TRP A 89 12.21 -8.17 -18.83
CA TRP A 89 11.12 -8.78 -19.58
C TRP A 89 9.91 -7.86 -19.67
N ASP A 90 9.11 -8.05 -20.71
CA ASP A 90 7.89 -7.26 -20.95
C ASP A 90 6.85 -7.53 -19.86
N ARG A 91 6.21 -6.45 -19.41
CA ARG A 91 5.12 -6.48 -18.43
C ARG A 91 3.90 -5.70 -18.93
N PRO A 92 2.68 -6.14 -18.61
CA PRO A 92 1.48 -5.35 -18.91
C PRO A 92 1.54 -3.98 -18.24
N GLU A 93 1.15 -2.95 -18.98
CA GLU A 93 1.01 -1.61 -18.43
C GLU A 93 0.00 -1.56 -17.27
N GLY A 94 0.22 -0.68 -16.31
CA GLY A 94 -0.68 -0.42 -15.19
C GLY A 94 -0.66 -1.48 -14.09
N ASN A 95 0.11 -2.56 -14.19
CA ASN A 95 0.27 -3.55 -13.12
C ASN A 95 1.63 -3.41 -12.44
N SER A 96 1.66 -2.78 -11.27
CA SER A 96 2.88 -2.59 -10.49
C SER A 96 3.24 -3.77 -9.58
N PHE A 97 2.31 -4.68 -9.28
CA PHE A 97 2.58 -5.80 -8.38
C PHE A 97 3.20 -7.00 -9.12
N TRP A 98 4.01 -7.76 -8.37
CA TRP A 98 4.63 -8.99 -8.84
C TRP A 98 3.58 -10.07 -9.16
N ARG A 99 3.75 -10.76 -10.30
CA ARG A 99 2.85 -11.80 -10.79
C ARG A 99 3.56 -13.15 -10.85
N ASP A 100 2.81 -14.23 -10.94
CA ASP A 100 3.36 -15.57 -11.16
C ASP A 100 4.20 -15.65 -12.43
N ALA A 101 3.79 -14.92 -13.49
CA ALA A 101 4.56 -14.81 -14.72
C ALA A 101 5.95 -14.17 -14.51
N ASP A 102 6.04 -13.17 -13.62
CA ASP A 102 7.31 -12.52 -13.29
C ASP A 102 8.25 -13.48 -12.55
N SER A 103 7.71 -14.35 -11.68
CA SER A 103 8.46 -15.42 -11.03
C SER A 103 9.03 -16.42 -12.04
N ALA A 104 8.26 -16.80 -13.06
CA ALA A 104 8.71 -17.68 -14.13
C ALA A 104 9.81 -17.04 -14.99
N GLN A 105 9.66 -15.74 -15.32
CA GLN A 105 10.65 -14.98 -16.07
C GLN A 105 11.96 -14.83 -15.29
N LEU A 106 11.87 -14.46 -14.00
CA LEU A 106 13.03 -14.37 -13.11
C LEU A 106 13.81 -15.69 -13.10
N LYS A 107 13.09 -16.80 -12.85
CA LYS A 107 13.71 -18.12 -12.80
C LYS A 107 14.39 -18.47 -14.11
N SER A 108 13.71 -18.28 -15.25
CA SER A 108 14.26 -18.56 -16.57
C SER A 108 15.52 -17.72 -16.86
N LEU A 109 15.51 -16.44 -16.50
CA LEU A 109 16.65 -15.55 -16.69
C LEU A 109 17.86 -15.99 -15.86
N VAL A 110 17.64 -16.30 -14.59
CA VAL A 110 18.71 -16.75 -13.68
C VAL A 110 19.27 -18.10 -14.14
N ASP A 111 18.40 -19.05 -14.54
CA ASP A 111 18.83 -20.37 -15.04
C ASP A 111 19.70 -20.23 -16.31
N ILE A 112 19.36 -19.30 -17.20
CA ILE A 112 20.13 -19.03 -18.42
C ILE A 112 21.50 -18.41 -18.09
N ARG A 113 21.54 -17.42 -17.19
CA ARG A 113 22.76 -16.67 -16.89
C ARG A 113 23.70 -17.39 -15.93
N TYR A 114 23.15 -18.03 -14.89
CA TYR A 114 23.91 -18.53 -13.75
C TYR A 114 23.81 -20.04 -13.56
N GLY A 115 22.84 -20.70 -14.21
CA GLY A 115 22.55 -22.12 -14.05
C GLY A 115 21.38 -22.41 -13.12
N GLU A 116 20.98 -23.68 -13.05
CA GLU A 116 19.75 -24.10 -12.36
C GLU A 116 19.86 -24.01 -10.84
N PHE A 117 18.84 -23.37 -10.23
CA PHE A 117 18.59 -23.41 -8.80
C PHE A 117 17.28 -24.14 -8.51
N THR A 118 17.20 -24.76 -7.33
CA THR A 118 15.95 -25.42 -6.91
C THR A 118 14.86 -24.39 -6.63
N THR A 119 13.59 -24.76 -6.87
CA THR A 119 12.43 -23.91 -6.55
C THR A 119 12.45 -23.45 -5.09
N ARG A 120 12.86 -24.32 -4.16
CA ARG A 120 13.01 -23.95 -2.75
C ARG A 120 14.00 -22.80 -2.55
N ASN A 121 15.15 -22.83 -3.21
CA ASN A 121 16.16 -21.78 -3.10
C ASN A 121 15.62 -20.47 -3.68
N TYR A 122 14.88 -20.53 -4.81
CA TYR A 122 14.18 -19.36 -5.35
C TYR A 122 13.20 -18.76 -4.35
N ASP A 123 12.31 -19.56 -3.78
CA ASP A 123 11.29 -19.08 -2.84
C ASP A 123 11.93 -18.39 -1.63
N VAL A 124 12.98 -18.99 -1.06
CA VAL A 124 13.68 -18.44 0.10
C VAL A 124 14.43 -17.17 -0.25
N SER A 125 15.23 -17.17 -1.32
CA SER A 125 16.07 -16.04 -1.70
C SER A 125 15.26 -14.87 -2.22
N PHE A 126 14.26 -15.12 -3.04
CA PHE A 126 13.39 -14.08 -3.57
C PHE A 126 12.61 -13.36 -2.45
N THR A 127 12.03 -14.14 -1.54
CA THR A 127 11.31 -13.57 -0.38
C THR A 127 12.25 -12.74 0.48
N LYS A 128 13.45 -13.28 0.82
CA LYS A 128 14.45 -12.57 1.63
C LYS A 128 14.90 -11.28 0.99
N VAL A 129 15.26 -11.30 -0.29
CA VAL A 129 15.76 -10.11 -0.97
C VAL A 129 14.67 -9.06 -1.19
N ALA A 130 13.44 -9.48 -1.45
CA ALA A 130 12.30 -8.57 -1.52
C ALA A 130 12.04 -7.88 -0.17
N ASP A 131 12.10 -8.66 0.94
CA ASP A 131 11.92 -8.16 2.31
C ASP A 131 13.03 -7.20 2.72
N ASP A 132 14.30 -7.49 2.40
CA ASP A 132 15.43 -6.58 2.66
C ASP A 132 15.28 -5.22 1.98
N ARG A 133 14.56 -5.17 0.85
CA ARG A 133 14.26 -3.97 0.08
C ARG A 133 12.89 -3.38 0.40
N HIS A 134 12.30 -3.72 1.56
CA HIS A 134 10.96 -3.25 1.88
C HIS A 134 10.87 -1.73 1.88
N PHE A 135 9.70 -1.23 1.51
CA PHE A 135 9.38 0.19 1.50
C PHE A 135 7.90 0.41 1.82
N HIS A 136 7.57 1.61 2.23
CA HIS A 136 6.18 1.98 2.49
C HIS A 136 5.84 3.26 1.75
N PRO A 137 5.16 3.20 0.60
CA PRO A 137 5.06 4.34 -0.31
C PRO A 137 4.47 5.60 0.35
N VAL A 138 3.40 5.46 1.12
CA VAL A 138 2.74 6.61 1.76
C VAL A 138 3.52 7.12 2.98
N ARG A 139 4.17 6.25 3.75
CA ARG A 139 5.03 6.66 4.88
C ARG A 139 6.26 7.42 4.38
N ASP A 140 6.85 6.92 3.31
CA ASP A 140 8.04 7.55 2.70
C ASP A 140 7.66 8.90 2.10
N TYR A 141 6.49 9.00 1.44
CA TYR A 141 5.93 10.25 0.97
C TYR A 141 5.72 11.25 2.13
N LEU A 142 5.04 10.83 3.21
CA LEU A 142 4.79 11.69 4.37
C LEU A 142 6.10 12.15 5.06
N ASN A 143 7.12 11.34 5.06
CA ASN A 143 8.43 11.69 5.63
C ASN A 143 9.25 12.59 4.70
N GLY A 144 9.03 12.55 3.40
CA GLY A 144 9.66 13.40 2.40
C GLY A 144 8.96 14.72 2.13
N LEU A 145 7.82 15.01 2.79
CA LEU A 145 7.05 16.23 2.57
C LEU A 145 7.86 17.49 2.89
N PRO A 146 7.66 18.58 2.11
CA PRO A 146 8.22 19.88 2.43
C PRO A 146 7.62 20.41 3.74
N LYS A 147 8.24 21.41 4.33
CA LYS A 147 7.67 22.10 5.49
C LYS A 147 6.34 22.78 5.09
N TRP A 148 5.33 22.67 5.97
CA TRP A 148 4.07 23.39 5.80
C TRP A 148 4.29 24.90 5.73
N ASP A 149 3.68 25.53 4.74
CA ASP A 149 3.77 26.97 4.47
C ASP A 149 2.96 27.87 5.43
N GLY A 150 2.20 27.26 6.36
CA GLY A 150 1.36 27.97 7.32
C GLY A 150 -0.04 28.32 6.80
N VAL A 151 -0.36 28.00 5.54
CA VAL A 151 -1.69 28.26 4.97
C VAL A 151 -2.63 27.10 5.29
N LYS A 152 -3.75 27.40 5.92
CA LYS A 152 -4.78 26.40 6.27
C LYS A 152 -5.53 25.93 5.03
N ARG A 153 -5.57 24.62 4.81
CA ARG A 153 -6.27 23.93 3.70
C ARG A 153 -7.10 22.76 4.17
N VAL A 154 -6.62 22.05 5.20
CA VAL A 154 -7.20 20.79 5.65
C VAL A 154 -8.62 20.98 6.15
N GLU A 155 -8.84 21.87 7.12
CA GLU A 155 -10.16 22.08 7.72
C GLU A 155 -11.18 22.71 6.75
N GLU A 156 -10.72 23.32 5.66
CA GLU A 156 -11.54 23.99 4.65
C GLU A 156 -11.85 23.10 3.42
N LEU A 157 -11.29 21.91 3.34
CA LEU A 157 -11.38 21.06 2.14
C LEU A 157 -12.83 20.90 1.66
N PHE A 158 -13.71 20.39 2.50
CA PHE A 158 -15.09 20.10 2.11
C PHE A 158 -15.94 21.37 1.99
N ILE A 159 -15.64 22.41 2.78
CA ILE A 159 -16.29 23.72 2.67
C ILE A 159 -16.00 24.33 1.31
N LYS A 160 -14.73 24.39 0.94
CA LYS A 160 -14.27 25.03 -0.30
C LYS A 160 -14.67 24.25 -1.56
N TYR A 161 -14.56 22.93 -1.53
CA TYR A 161 -14.72 22.12 -2.74
C TYR A 161 -16.07 21.42 -2.86
N LEU A 162 -16.75 21.13 -1.77
CA LEU A 162 -18.08 20.51 -1.75
C LEU A 162 -19.17 21.42 -1.23
N GLN A 163 -18.88 22.71 -0.99
CA GLN A 163 -19.81 23.68 -0.43
C GLN A 163 -20.46 23.18 0.88
N ALA A 164 -19.71 22.42 1.69
CA ALA A 164 -20.18 22.04 3.00
C ALA A 164 -20.42 23.29 3.87
N ASP A 165 -21.34 23.17 4.85
CA ASP A 165 -21.62 24.27 5.77
C ASP A 165 -20.36 24.70 6.53
N ASP A 166 -20.05 25.99 6.54
CA ASP A 166 -18.89 26.51 7.26
C ASP A 166 -19.22 26.64 8.76
N THR A 167 -19.06 25.50 9.45
CA THR A 167 -19.27 25.41 10.91
C THR A 167 -18.02 24.88 11.59
N GLU A 168 -17.85 25.16 12.87
CA GLU A 168 -16.74 24.62 13.67
C GLU A 168 -16.76 23.08 13.71
N TYR A 169 -17.96 22.50 13.67
CA TYR A 169 -18.12 21.04 13.57
C TYR A 169 -17.49 20.50 12.28
N VAL A 170 -17.87 21.04 11.10
CA VAL A 170 -17.33 20.59 9.81
C VAL A 170 -15.82 20.78 9.73
N ARG A 171 -15.32 21.95 10.17
CA ARG A 171 -13.88 22.21 10.24
C ARG A 171 -13.16 21.19 11.13
N THR A 172 -13.70 20.91 12.30
CA THR A 172 -13.10 19.98 13.27
C THR A 172 -13.10 18.53 12.77
N VAL A 173 -14.23 18.03 12.24
CA VAL A 173 -14.28 16.65 11.74
C VAL A 173 -13.39 16.46 10.50
N THR A 174 -13.31 17.45 9.62
CA THR A 174 -12.40 17.42 8.47
C THR A 174 -10.95 17.38 8.92
N ARG A 175 -10.55 18.27 9.83
CA ARG A 175 -9.19 18.30 10.39
C ARG A 175 -8.80 16.98 11.04
N LYS A 176 -9.66 16.43 11.91
CA LYS A 176 -9.42 15.15 12.59
C LYS A 176 -9.36 13.96 11.62
N THR A 177 -10.15 13.97 10.58
CA THR A 177 -10.14 12.92 9.55
C THR A 177 -8.78 12.82 8.87
N PHE A 178 -8.22 13.94 8.41
CA PHE A 178 -6.94 13.91 7.70
C PHE A 178 -5.75 13.79 8.65
N ALA A 179 -5.85 14.28 9.88
CA ALA A 179 -4.89 13.95 10.94
C ALA A 179 -4.88 12.43 11.23
N ALA A 180 -6.04 11.78 11.24
CA ALA A 180 -6.15 10.33 11.41
C ALA A 180 -5.58 9.56 10.22
N ALA A 181 -5.73 10.06 9.00
CA ALA A 181 -5.11 9.47 7.81
C ALA A 181 -3.57 9.44 7.93
N VAL A 182 -2.97 10.52 8.40
CA VAL A 182 -1.53 10.58 8.68
C VAL A 182 -1.18 9.65 9.86
N ALA A 183 -1.91 9.72 10.94
CA ALA A 183 -1.67 8.92 12.16
C ALA A 183 -1.69 7.42 11.87
N ARG A 184 -2.63 6.93 11.05
CA ARG A 184 -2.76 5.50 10.68
C ARG A 184 -1.56 4.99 9.89
N VAL A 185 -0.91 5.82 9.09
CA VAL A 185 0.29 5.46 8.34
C VAL A 185 1.54 5.51 9.21
N LEU A 186 1.68 6.55 10.03
CA LEU A 186 2.87 6.73 10.89
C LEU A 186 2.83 5.83 12.14
N CYS A 187 1.63 5.51 12.63
CA CYS A 187 1.37 4.66 13.79
C CYS A 187 0.31 3.61 13.46
N PRO A 188 0.64 2.57 12.66
CA PRO A 188 -0.31 1.55 12.25
C PRO A 188 -1.07 0.96 13.42
N GLY A 189 -2.38 0.77 13.27
CA GLY A 189 -3.25 0.27 14.33
C GLY A 189 -3.70 1.30 15.36
N ILE A 190 -3.28 2.57 15.26
CA ILE A 190 -3.80 3.63 16.12
C ILE A 190 -5.34 3.67 16.03
N LYS A 191 -6.00 3.87 17.18
CA LYS A 191 -7.45 3.85 17.23
C LYS A 191 -8.05 5.05 16.49
N PHE A 192 -8.81 4.76 15.45
CA PHE A 192 -9.69 5.70 14.74
C PHE A 192 -10.88 4.92 14.23
N ASP A 193 -11.97 4.88 14.98
CA ASP A 193 -13.19 4.14 14.68
C ASP A 193 -14.32 5.04 14.13
N CYS A 194 -13.98 6.24 13.68
CA CYS A 194 -14.91 7.19 13.09
C CYS A 194 -14.86 7.15 11.55
N VAL A 195 -15.99 7.46 10.94
CA VAL A 195 -16.18 7.54 9.50
C VAL A 195 -16.78 8.91 9.17
N PRO A 196 -16.06 9.81 8.50
CA PRO A 196 -16.68 10.98 7.89
C PRO A 196 -17.63 10.52 6.77
N VAL A 197 -18.87 10.98 6.81
CA VAL A 197 -19.89 10.63 5.83
C VAL A 197 -20.24 11.89 5.03
N LEU A 198 -19.89 11.87 3.74
CA LEU A 198 -20.21 12.96 2.81
C LEU A 198 -21.63 12.75 2.29
N ASP A 199 -22.57 13.54 2.82
CA ASP A 199 -23.98 13.49 2.49
C ASP A 199 -24.36 14.61 1.52
N GLY A 200 -24.80 14.28 0.31
CA GLY A 200 -25.19 15.25 -0.71
C GLY A 200 -25.53 14.59 -2.03
N GLU A 201 -26.06 15.34 -2.97
CA GLU A 201 -26.52 14.84 -4.28
C GLU A 201 -25.45 14.02 -5.01
N GLN A 202 -25.89 13.11 -5.87
CA GLN A 202 -25.00 12.34 -6.73
C GLN A 202 -24.28 13.25 -7.74
N GLY A 203 -23.01 12.96 -8.01
CA GLY A 203 -22.23 13.66 -9.04
C GLY A 203 -21.64 15.02 -8.63
N ILE A 204 -21.78 15.44 -7.36
CA ILE A 204 -21.15 16.68 -6.86
C ILE A 204 -19.64 16.54 -6.58
N GLY A 205 -19.06 15.34 -6.74
CA GLY A 205 -17.61 15.07 -6.62
C GLY A 205 -17.14 14.61 -5.26
N LYS A 206 -18.02 14.05 -4.42
CA LYS A 206 -17.68 13.56 -3.06
C LYS A 206 -16.47 12.60 -3.06
N SER A 207 -16.55 11.54 -3.85
CA SER A 207 -15.47 10.55 -3.98
C SER A 207 -14.26 11.13 -4.74
N SER A 208 -14.53 11.91 -5.79
CA SER A 208 -13.48 12.43 -6.68
C SER A 208 -12.47 13.32 -5.97
N ILE A 209 -12.92 14.16 -5.03
CA ILE A 209 -12.03 15.08 -4.30
C ILE A 209 -11.03 14.32 -3.43
N VAL A 210 -11.50 13.30 -2.73
CA VAL A 210 -10.63 12.49 -1.86
C VAL A 210 -9.70 11.62 -2.71
N LYS A 211 -10.21 11.02 -3.78
CA LYS A 211 -9.44 10.23 -4.73
C LYS A 211 -8.31 11.03 -5.38
N ASP A 212 -8.58 12.27 -5.81
CA ASP A 212 -7.55 13.14 -6.39
C ASP A 212 -6.51 13.58 -5.34
N LEU A 213 -6.92 13.75 -4.08
CA LEU A 213 -6.04 14.15 -2.99
C LEU A 213 -5.03 13.07 -2.60
N VAL A 214 -5.45 11.78 -2.53
CA VAL A 214 -4.59 10.65 -2.17
C VAL A 214 -3.98 9.94 -3.38
N THR A 215 -4.33 10.33 -4.59
CA THR A 215 -4.14 9.67 -5.88
C THR A 215 -4.96 8.38 -6.05
N PRO A 216 -5.37 8.04 -7.28
CA PRO A 216 -6.20 6.84 -7.53
C PRO A 216 -5.58 5.53 -7.05
N GLU A 217 -4.26 5.46 -6.99
CA GLU A 217 -3.51 4.28 -6.56
C GLU A 217 -3.77 3.92 -5.11
N TYR A 218 -3.95 4.90 -4.23
CA TYR A 218 -4.15 4.71 -2.78
C TYR A 218 -5.60 4.89 -2.33
N TYR A 219 -6.53 4.91 -3.27
CA TYR A 219 -7.96 5.04 -3.03
C TYR A 219 -8.73 3.82 -3.49
N SER A 220 -9.63 3.29 -2.67
CA SER A 220 -10.47 2.14 -3.02
C SER A 220 -11.95 2.42 -2.78
N GLU A 221 -12.77 2.04 -3.73
CA GLU A 221 -14.25 2.01 -3.67
C GLU A 221 -14.78 0.57 -3.57
N SER A 222 -13.89 -0.42 -3.32
CA SER A 222 -14.23 -1.85 -3.45
C SER A 222 -14.81 -2.48 -2.18
N LEU A 223 -14.85 -1.76 -1.06
CA LEU A 223 -15.35 -2.27 0.21
C LEU A 223 -16.87 -2.23 0.25
N SER A 224 -17.49 -3.38 0.41
CA SER A 224 -18.94 -3.51 0.57
C SER A 224 -19.32 -3.96 1.99
N LEU A 225 -20.57 -3.78 2.37
CA LEU A 225 -21.10 -4.23 3.67
C LEU A 225 -20.97 -5.75 3.86
N THR A 226 -21.07 -6.53 2.79
CA THR A 226 -20.93 -7.98 2.83
C THR A 226 -19.51 -8.45 3.10
N ASP A 227 -18.51 -7.65 2.76
CA ASP A 227 -17.09 -7.98 3.00
C ASP A 227 -16.70 -7.85 4.48
N MET A 228 -17.44 -7.08 5.27
CA MET A 228 -17.09 -6.72 6.65
C MET A 228 -17.25 -7.86 7.66
N ASP A 229 -17.91 -8.94 7.29
CA ASP A 229 -18.08 -10.13 8.14
C ASP A 229 -16.91 -11.12 8.01
N ASP A 230 -15.99 -10.91 7.05
CA ASP A 230 -15.06 -11.90 6.57
C ASP A 230 -13.63 -11.29 6.44
N LYS A 231 -12.63 -12.14 6.32
CA LYS A 231 -11.26 -11.70 6.03
C LYS A 231 -11.17 -10.91 4.71
N ALA A 232 -12.13 -11.08 3.79
CA ALA A 232 -12.20 -10.35 2.54
C ALA A 232 -12.23 -8.82 2.77
N GLY A 233 -12.94 -8.35 3.80
CA GLY A 233 -12.93 -6.93 4.17
C GLY A 233 -11.55 -6.45 4.61
N ALA A 234 -10.84 -7.25 5.41
CA ALA A 234 -9.48 -6.93 5.84
C ALA A 234 -8.49 -6.93 4.67
N GLU A 235 -8.57 -7.91 3.76
CA GLU A 235 -7.73 -7.98 2.56
C GLU A 235 -7.97 -6.78 1.62
N LYS A 236 -9.21 -6.28 1.52
CA LYS A 236 -9.57 -5.10 0.71
C LYS A 236 -9.05 -3.77 1.27
N LEU A 237 -8.62 -3.73 2.53
CA LEU A 237 -7.98 -2.54 3.10
C LEU A 237 -6.49 -2.43 2.75
N GLN A 238 -5.85 -3.54 2.36
CA GLN A 238 -4.41 -3.58 2.13
C GLN A 238 -4.01 -2.79 0.87
N GLY A 239 -3.01 -1.94 1.03
CA GLY A 239 -2.47 -1.12 -0.06
C GLY A 239 -3.20 0.20 -0.30
N PHE A 240 -4.25 0.50 0.47
CA PHE A 240 -5.02 1.73 0.33
C PHE A 240 -4.86 2.65 1.54
N TRP A 241 -4.82 3.95 1.29
CA TRP A 241 -4.75 4.98 2.33
C TRP A 241 -6.14 5.46 2.72
N VAL A 242 -7.03 5.58 1.74
CA VAL A 242 -8.45 5.86 1.96
C VAL A 242 -9.30 4.83 1.28
N VAL A 243 -10.25 4.26 2.04
CA VAL A 243 -11.22 3.30 1.54
C VAL A 243 -12.62 3.88 1.67
N GLU A 244 -13.34 3.93 0.57
CA GLU A 244 -14.73 4.40 0.55
C GLU A 244 -15.70 3.25 0.75
N ILE A 245 -16.68 3.46 1.64
CA ILE A 245 -17.90 2.69 1.69
C ILE A 245 -18.97 3.49 0.96
N GLY A 246 -19.29 3.08 -0.26
CA GLY A 246 -20.42 3.63 -0.99
C GLY A 246 -21.75 3.14 -0.43
N GLU A 247 -22.82 3.89 -0.73
CA GLU A 247 -24.20 3.45 -0.50
C GLU A 247 -24.53 3.07 0.96
N LEU A 248 -24.11 3.90 1.92
CA LEU A 248 -24.58 3.76 3.31
C LEU A 248 -26.10 3.93 3.45
N ALA A 249 -26.78 4.39 2.39
CA ALA A 249 -28.23 4.49 2.31
C ALA A 249 -28.89 3.10 2.32
N GLY A 250 -29.95 2.96 3.08
CA GLY A 250 -30.72 1.70 3.14
C GLY A 250 -30.15 0.61 4.04
N MET A 251 -29.08 0.88 4.82
CA MET A 251 -28.56 -0.06 5.80
C MET A 251 -29.63 -0.46 6.83
N LYS A 252 -29.76 -1.76 7.07
CA LYS A 252 -30.56 -2.28 8.17
C LYS A 252 -29.79 -2.13 9.50
N LYS A 253 -30.49 -2.20 10.62
CA LYS A 253 -29.86 -2.14 11.95
C LYS A 253 -28.71 -3.16 12.10
N ALA A 254 -28.85 -4.36 11.59
CA ALA A 254 -27.81 -5.39 11.61
C ALA A 254 -26.54 -4.97 10.81
N ASP A 255 -26.70 -4.28 9.70
CA ASP A 255 -25.59 -3.81 8.87
C ASP A 255 -24.82 -2.70 9.59
N ILE A 256 -25.51 -1.80 10.31
CA ILE A 256 -24.89 -0.75 11.12
C ILE A 256 -24.02 -1.37 12.22
N GLU A 257 -24.49 -2.43 12.90
CA GLU A 257 -23.69 -3.11 13.94
C GLU A 257 -22.45 -3.79 13.35
N LYS A 258 -22.54 -4.37 12.15
CA LYS A 258 -21.38 -4.92 11.42
C LYS A 258 -20.37 -3.85 11.09
N VAL A 259 -20.81 -2.73 10.52
CA VAL A 259 -19.95 -1.58 10.22
C VAL A 259 -19.27 -1.08 11.49
N LYS A 260 -19.99 -0.92 12.60
CA LYS A 260 -19.43 -0.49 13.89
C LYS A 260 -18.37 -1.47 14.40
N SER A 261 -18.62 -2.77 14.32
CA SER A 261 -17.67 -3.81 14.68
C SER A 261 -16.41 -3.75 13.85
N PHE A 262 -16.58 -3.69 12.52
CA PHE A 262 -15.49 -3.58 11.57
C PHE A 262 -14.64 -2.31 11.81
N LEU A 263 -15.27 -1.16 12.02
CA LEU A 263 -14.57 0.10 12.30
C LEU A 263 -13.78 0.09 13.61
N SER A 264 -14.27 -0.65 14.62
CA SER A 264 -13.62 -0.74 15.92
C SER A 264 -12.35 -1.58 15.92
N THR A 265 -12.16 -2.40 14.88
CA THR A 265 -10.96 -3.22 14.70
C THR A 265 -9.80 -2.33 14.29
N SER A 266 -8.71 -2.40 15.01
CA SER A 266 -7.47 -1.65 14.74
C SER A 266 -6.37 -2.52 14.14
N ASP A 267 -6.49 -3.85 14.31
CA ASP A 267 -5.52 -4.84 13.84
C ASP A 267 -6.27 -6.07 13.33
N ASP A 268 -6.12 -6.33 12.04
CA ASP A 268 -6.76 -7.46 11.38
C ASP A 268 -5.82 -8.67 11.43
N LYS A 269 -6.28 -9.77 12.04
CA LYS A 269 -5.50 -11.01 12.16
C LYS A 269 -6.05 -12.07 11.23
N TYR A 270 -5.32 -12.34 10.16
CA TYR A 270 -5.69 -13.38 9.20
C TYR A 270 -4.45 -14.02 8.57
N ARG A 271 -4.67 -15.15 7.94
CA ARG A 271 -3.65 -15.81 7.11
C ARG A 271 -3.80 -15.30 5.69
N PRO A 272 -2.79 -14.61 5.13
CA PRO A 272 -2.82 -14.20 3.73
C PRO A 272 -3.07 -15.37 2.79
N SER A 273 -3.63 -15.10 1.63
CA SER A 273 -3.77 -16.11 0.58
C SER A 273 -2.37 -16.63 0.21
N TYR A 274 -2.18 -17.96 0.29
CA TYR A 274 -0.89 -18.66 0.17
C TYR A 274 0.07 -18.50 1.36
N GLY A 275 -0.23 -17.71 2.37
CA GLY A 275 0.55 -17.63 3.61
C GLY A 275 0.48 -18.92 4.44
N ARG A 276 1.50 -19.20 5.24
CA ARG A 276 1.56 -20.39 6.11
C ARG A 276 1.14 -20.10 7.54
N VAL A 277 1.23 -18.84 7.96
CA VAL A 277 0.98 -18.40 9.33
C VAL A 277 -0.10 -17.31 9.36
N VAL A 278 -0.74 -17.15 10.52
CA VAL A 278 -1.62 -16.01 10.78
C VAL A 278 -0.72 -14.83 11.11
N GLU A 279 -0.95 -13.72 10.44
CA GLU A 279 -0.20 -12.49 10.62
C GLU A 279 -1.10 -11.38 11.14
N SER A 280 -0.50 -10.41 11.83
CA SER A 280 -1.12 -9.19 12.30
C SER A 280 -0.97 -8.12 11.24
N HIS A 281 -2.08 -7.49 10.85
CA HIS A 281 -2.12 -6.42 9.87
C HIS A 281 -2.75 -5.17 10.50
N PRO A 282 -1.96 -4.40 11.28
CA PRO A 282 -2.43 -3.16 11.87
C PRO A 282 -2.94 -2.21 10.79
N ARG A 283 -4.16 -1.67 10.96
CA ARG A 283 -4.79 -0.85 9.92
C ARG A 283 -4.04 0.44 9.69
N GLN A 284 -3.80 0.74 8.40
CA GLN A 284 -3.04 1.89 7.93
C GLN A 284 -3.91 2.87 7.12
N CYS A 285 -5.17 2.54 6.91
CA CYS A 285 -6.13 3.36 6.17
C CYS A 285 -7.15 4.03 7.08
N ILE A 286 -7.78 5.08 6.57
CA ILE A 286 -9.05 5.59 7.07
C ILE A 286 -10.18 5.12 6.16
N ILE A 287 -11.39 5.11 6.72
CA ILE A 287 -12.60 4.78 5.97
C ILE A 287 -13.46 6.03 5.88
N ILE A 288 -13.99 6.33 4.70
CA ILE A 288 -14.96 7.39 4.46
C ILE A 288 -16.26 6.77 3.95
N GLY A 289 -17.37 7.47 4.17
CA GLY A 289 -18.69 7.07 3.66
C GLY A 289 -19.26 8.11 2.72
N THR A 290 -20.06 7.68 1.75
CA THR A 290 -20.84 8.58 0.89
C THR A 290 -22.31 8.20 0.89
N VAL A 291 -23.17 9.22 0.85
CA VAL A 291 -24.63 9.11 0.78
C VAL A 291 -25.16 10.10 -0.24
N ASN A 292 -26.22 9.75 -0.93
CA ASN A 292 -26.78 10.56 -2.03
C ASN A 292 -27.97 11.45 -1.59
N GLY A 293 -27.87 12.13 -0.43
CA GLY A 293 -28.89 13.07 0.05
C GLY A 293 -30.18 12.39 0.55
N GLU A 294 -30.15 11.08 0.76
CA GLU A 294 -31.30 10.34 1.29
C GLU A 294 -31.42 10.56 2.81
N ARG A 295 -32.65 10.59 3.31
CA ARG A 295 -32.90 10.62 4.75
C ARG A 295 -33.04 9.19 5.29
N GLY A 296 -32.75 8.99 6.58
CA GLY A 296 -33.03 7.72 7.24
C GLY A 296 -32.01 6.62 7.03
N TYR A 297 -30.77 6.94 6.65
CA TYR A 297 -29.72 5.94 6.53
C TYR A 297 -29.08 5.53 7.87
N LEU A 298 -29.24 6.32 8.93
CA LEU A 298 -28.88 5.97 10.28
C LEU A 298 -30.12 5.55 11.08
N ARG A 299 -30.26 4.24 11.35
CA ARG A 299 -31.47 3.69 12.01
C ARG A 299 -31.28 3.33 13.49
N ASP A 300 -30.07 3.50 14.04
CA ASP A 300 -29.79 3.14 15.42
C ASP A 300 -29.39 4.36 16.25
N ILE A 301 -30.03 4.54 17.40
CA ILE A 301 -29.75 5.61 18.34
C ILE A 301 -28.42 5.40 19.08
N THR A 302 -27.96 4.15 19.20
CA THR A 302 -26.77 3.80 19.97
C THR A 302 -25.54 3.63 19.08
N GLY A 303 -24.45 4.32 19.43
CA GLY A 303 -23.15 4.14 18.76
C GLY A 303 -22.96 4.91 17.46
N ASN A 304 -23.91 5.78 17.07
CA ASN A 304 -23.79 6.65 15.89
C ASN A 304 -22.63 7.66 16.01
N ARG A 305 -22.05 7.86 17.18
CA ARG A 305 -20.88 8.74 17.40
C ARG A 305 -19.70 8.50 16.44
N ARG A 306 -19.67 7.35 15.76
CA ARG A 306 -18.66 7.01 14.76
C ARG A 306 -18.90 7.66 13.41
N PHE A 307 -20.14 8.02 13.10
CA PHE A 307 -20.50 8.61 11.80
C PHE A 307 -20.49 10.13 11.90
N TRP A 308 -19.50 10.75 11.30
CA TRP A 308 -19.34 12.20 11.26
C TRP A 308 -19.93 12.74 9.95
N ILE A 309 -21.17 13.19 10.02
CA ILE A 309 -21.94 13.58 8.85
C ILE A 309 -21.55 15.00 8.42
N ILE A 310 -21.12 15.12 7.17
CA ILE A 310 -20.78 16.39 6.53
C ILE A 310 -21.73 16.58 5.35
N LYS A 311 -22.63 17.56 5.46
CA LYS A 311 -23.52 17.90 4.35
C LYS A 311 -22.77 18.65 3.28
N ALA A 312 -22.85 18.13 2.05
CA ALA A 312 -22.26 18.68 0.86
C ALA A 312 -23.34 19.16 -0.10
N HIS A 313 -23.12 20.29 -0.76
CA HIS A 313 -24.09 20.91 -1.63
C HIS A 313 -23.57 21.03 -3.07
N GLN A 314 -24.49 21.09 -4.02
CA GLN A 314 -24.14 21.26 -5.42
C GLN A 314 -23.62 22.66 -5.67
N LYS A 315 -22.50 22.78 -6.36
CA LYS A 315 -22.01 24.07 -6.84
C LYS A 315 -22.87 24.62 -7.97
N THR A 316 -23.11 25.90 -7.98
CA THR A 316 -23.76 26.64 -9.07
C THR A 316 -22.90 26.62 -10.36
N GLN A 317 -21.60 26.39 -10.25
CA GLN A 317 -20.69 26.24 -11.38
C GLN A 317 -19.88 24.95 -11.20
N LYS A 318 -19.81 24.11 -12.25
CA LYS A 318 -18.91 22.95 -12.31
C LYS A 318 -17.46 23.45 -12.23
N GLN A 319 -16.85 23.36 -11.07
CA GLN A 319 -15.40 23.48 -10.94
C GLN A 319 -14.79 22.07 -11.09
N SER A 320 -13.93 21.91 -12.08
CA SER A 320 -12.99 20.78 -12.06
C SER A 320 -11.91 21.12 -11.03
N TRP A 321 -11.79 20.31 -10.00
CA TRP A 321 -10.65 20.41 -9.10
C TRP A 321 -9.64 19.32 -9.49
N HIS A 322 -8.41 19.74 -9.69
CA HIS A 322 -7.27 18.84 -9.75
C HIS A 322 -6.22 19.45 -8.84
N PHE A 323 -5.83 18.70 -7.84
CA PHE A 323 -4.71 19.09 -7.00
C PHE A 323 -3.41 18.86 -7.77
N THR A 324 -2.60 19.89 -7.88
CA THR A 324 -1.21 19.74 -8.31
C THR A 324 -0.44 18.95 -7.24
N GLN A 325 0.73 18.43 -7.59
CA GLN A 325 1.57 17.77 -6.59
C GLN A 325 1.91 18.72 -5.43
N ALA A 326 2.20 19.98 -5.73
CA ALA A 326 2.47 20.99 -4.70
C ALA A 326 1.27 21.26 -3.78
N ASP A 327 0.04 21.24 -4.31
CA ASP A 327 -1.16 21.36 -3.47
C ASP A 327 -1.33 20.16 -2.53
N ARG A 328 -1.10 18.94 -3.02
CA ARG A 328 -1.12 17.72 -2.21
C ARG A 328 -0.05 17.76 -1.14
N ASP A 329 1.18 18.12 -1.50
CA ASP A 329 2.30 18.19 -0.57
C ASP A 329 2.01 19.16 0.57
N GLN A 330 1.48 20.35 0.28
CA GLN A 330 1.14 21.32 1.31
C GLN A 330 -0.08 20.92 2.16
N PHE A 331 -1.08 20.27 1.55
CA PHE A 331 -2.22 19.73 2.28
C PHE A 331 -1.76 18.65 3.29
N TRP A 332 -0.95 17.71 2.85
CA TRP A 332 -0.47 16.62 3.71
C TRP A 332 0.59 17.09 4.71
N SER A 333 1.36 18.13 4.38
CA SER A 333 2.27 18.78 5.34
C SER A 333 1.49 19.45 6.48
N GLU A 334 0.37 20.11 6.17
CA GLU A 334 -0.55 20.66 7.19
C GLU A 334 -1.16 19.52 8.02
N ALA A 335 -1.71 18.48 7.39
CA ALA A 335 -2.31 17.35 8.10
C ALA A 335 -1.31 16.66 9.04
N LYS A 336 -0.05 16.52 8.60
CA LYS A 336 1.04 15.98 9.43
C LYS A 336 1.37 16.89 10.62
N ALA A 337 1.48 18.20 10.39
CA ALA A 337 1.70 19.18 11.45
C ALA A 337 0.56 19.18 12.48
N ILE A 338 -0.69 19.04 12.04
CA ILE A 338 -1.86 18.90 12.92
C ILE A 338 -1.73 17.64 13.79
N TRP A 339 -1.39 16.49 13.20
CA TRP A 339 -1.17 15.26 13.95
C TRP A 339 -0.03 15.40 14.95
N GLU A 340 1.11 15.91 14.54
CA GLU A 340 2.31 16.11 15.37
C GLU A 340 2.09 17.11 16.51
N SER A 341 1.13 18.03 16.36
CA SER A 341 0.73 18.96 17.44
C SER A 341 -0.10 18.30 18.55
N GLY A 342 -0.45 17.00 18.41
CA GLY A 342 -1.21 16.24 19.40
C GLY A 342 -2.72 16.31 19.21
N GLU A 343 -3.20 16.52 17.97
CA GLU A 343 -4.65 16.52 17.65
C GLU A 343 -5.30 15.20 18.08
N LYS A 344 -6.35 15.28 18.88
CA LYS A 344 -7.13 14.12 19.32
C LYS A 344 -7.99 13.60 18.17
N LEU A 345 -7.97 12.29 17.93
CA LEU A 345 -8.69 11.63 16.84
C LEU A 345 -10.16 11.29 17.20
N TYR A 346 -10.77 11.99 18.11
CA TYR A 346 -12.17 11.84 18.54
C TYR A 346 -12.78 13.19 18.90
N LEU A 347 -14.10 13.25 18.93
CA LEU A 347 -14.82 14.45 19.30
C LEU A 347 -15.09 14.48 20.81
N GLU A 348 -15.09 15.67 21.38
CA GLU A 348 -15.41 15.94 22.79
C GLU A 348 -16.14 17.27 22.96
N GLY A 349 -16.76 17.48 24.11
CA GLY A 349 -17.41 18.75 24.46
C GLY A 349 -18.56 19.14 23.51
N ASP A 350 -18.62 20.42 23.18
CA ASP A 350 -19.70 21.00 22.37
C ASP A 350 -19.73 20.44 20.93
N ILE A 351 -18.56 20.11 20.37
CA ILE A 351 -18.47 19.52 19.04
C ILE A 351 -19.07 18.10 19.01
N LEU A 352 -18.89 17.32 20.07
CA LEU A 352 -19.56 16.01 20.19
C LEU A 352 -21.08 16.17 20.26
N ALA A 353 -21.58 17.13 21.05
CA ALA A 353 -23.00 17.43 21.15
C ALA A 353 -23.59 17.89 19.78
N GLU A 354 -22.86 18.70 19.03
CA GLU A 354 -23.27 19.11 17.69
C GLU A 354 -23.29 17.91 16.73
N SER A 355 -22.29 17.03 16.77
CA SER A 355 -22.26 15.78 16.00
C SER A 355 -23.50 14.91 16.26
N GLU A 356 -23.88 14.75 17.52
CA GLU A 356 -25.08 13.98 17.90
C GLU A 356 -26.36 14.61 17.39
N LYS A 357 -26.43 15.94 17.35
CA LYS A 357 -27.57 16.66 16.78
C LYS A 357 -27.67 16.45 15.26
N VAL A 358 -26.55 16.55 14.56
CA VAL A 358 -26.48 16.29 13.10
C VAL A 358 -26.88 14.85 12.79
N GLN A 359 -26.42 13.89 13.59
CA GLN A 359 -26.78 12.46 13.45
C GLN A 359 -28.28 12.23 13.66
N ARG A 360 -28.89 12.85 14.69
CA ARG A 360 -30.35 12.75 14.88
C ARG A 360 -31.14 13.26 13.70
N ASN A 361 -30.69 14.34 13.04
CA ASN A 361 -31.34 14.88 11.85
C ASN A 361 -31.19 13.98 10.59
N ALA A 362 -30.20 13.10 10.57
CA ALA A 362 -29.98 12.13 9.52
C ALA A 362 -30.69 10.79 9.78
N MET A 363 -31.28 10.62 10.96
CA MET A 363 -32.07 9.43 11.29
C MET A 363 -33.44 9.50 10.61
N GLU A 364 -34.02 8.33 10.31
CA GLU A 364 -35.40 8.21 9.88
C GLU A 364 -36.32 8.70 11.02
N VAL A 365 -37.18 9.62 10.73
CA VAL A 365 -38.30 10.01 11.60
C VAL A 365 -39.45 9.07 11.23
N ASP A 366 -39.75 8.11 12.11
CA ASP A 366 -40.96 7.29 12.02
C ASP A 366 -42.23 8.16 12.09
#